data_1317de1bec49197ee02c1f9d036d99ab
#
_entry.id   1317de1bec49197ee02c1f9d036d99ab
#
_cell.length_a   1.000
_cell.length_b   1.000
_cell.length_c   1.000
_cell.angle_alpha   90.00
_cell.angle_beta   90.00
_cell.angle_gamma   90.00
#
_symmetry.space_group_name_H-M   'P 1'
#
loop_
_entity.id
_entity.type
_entity.pdbx_description
1 polymer ?
#
loop_
_entity_poly.entity_id
_entity_poly.type
_entity_poly.pdbx_seq_one_letter_code
_entity_poly.pdbx_strand_id
1 'polypeptide(L)'
;MLVYTQAIEGAAGKHLFEEVYGAYCGRLLTLAHRRLPERQDAEDAVHQAFLALAEHFDRLSRLPRQQLEAYLVVVTERKCIDLLRQQSRRTGVPFDETMAAVTPPPCGSPVADAMGHLSPRYREALLLRYGCGYSVGETAKLLEVSYAAGQKLLQRAKEALRAELEKEEVEV
;
A
#
# COMPACT_ATOMS: atom_id res chain seq x y z
N MET A 1 -11.52 2.08 -16.93
CA MET A 1 -10.76 0.95 -17.53
C MET A 1 -9.77 1.41 -18.59
N LEU A 2 -10.16 2.16 -19.63
CA LEU A 2 -9.24 2.62 -20.69
C LEU A 2 -8.00 3.38 -20.20
N VAL A 3 -8.10 4.15 -19.13
CA VAL A 3 -6.99 4.95 -18.59
C VAL A 3 -5.84 4.08 -18.07
N TYR A 4 -6.14 2.95 -17.42
CA TYR A 4 -5.12 2.05 -16.87
C TYR A 4 -4.43 1.23 -17.97
N THR A 5 -5.19 0.81 -18.98
CA THR A 5 -4.68 -0.08 -20.02
C THR A 5 -3.79 0.60 -21.06
N GLN A 6 -3.69 1.94 -21.05
CA GLN A 6 -2.74 2.67 -21.89
C GLN A 6 -1.28 2.47 -21.46
N ALA A 7 -1.05 2.25 -20.15
CA ALA A 7 0.27 2.02 -19.61
C ALA A 7 0.72 0.54 -19.67
N ILE A 8 -0.18 -0.37 -20.08
CA ILE A 8 0.07 -1.81 -20.05
C ILE A 8 0.24 -2.33 -21.47
N GLU A 9 1.40 -2.94 -21.73
CA GLU A 9 1.70 -3.52 -23.03
C GLU A 9 1.07 -4.91 -23.22
N GLY A 10 0.56 -5.15 -24.42
CA GLY A 10 0.04 -6.44 -24.85
C GLY A 10 -1.36 -6.81 -24.33
N ALA A 11 -2.07 -7.64 -25.10
CA ALA A 11 -3.44 -8.07 -24.79
C ALA A 11 -3.51 -8.93 -23.51
N ALA A 12 -2.51 -9.78 -23.29
CA ALA A 12 -2.43 -10.64 -22.09
C ALA A 12 -2.25 -9.83 -20.81
N GLY A 13 -1.41 -8.78 -20.84
CA GLY A 13 -1.22 -7.88 -19.69
C GLY A 13 -2.49 -7.12 -19.35
N LYS A 14 -3.21 -6.64 -20.35
CA LYS A 14 -4.50 -5.95 -20.18
C LYS A 14 -5.55 -6.86 -19.55
N HIS A 15 -5.68 -8.08 -20.04
CA HIS A 15 -6.61 -9.08 -19.49
C HIS A 15 -6.29 -9.40 -18.01
N LEU A 16 -5.01 -9.63 -17.70
CA LEU A 16 -4.58 -9.89 -16.33
C LEU A 16 -4.87 -8.69 -15.40
N PHE A 17 -4.67 -7.46 -15.88
CA PHE A 17 -5.04 -6.26 -15.13
C PHE A 17 -6.55 -6.18 -14.87
N GLU A 18 -7.38 -6.51 -15.86
CA GLU A 18 -8.84 -6.54 -15.72
C GLU A 18 -9.29 -7.57 -14.68
N GLU A 19 -8.66 -8.75 -14.65
CA GLU A 19 -8.91 -9.76 -13.61
C GLU A 19 -8.55 -9.24 -12.22
N VAL A 20 -7.38 -8.62 -12.06
CA VAL A 20 -6.92 -8.02 -10.81
C VAL A 20 -7.87 -6.91 -10.37
N TYR A 21 -8.25 -6.03 -11.29
CA TYR A 21 -9.19 -4.94 -11.02
C TYR A 21 -10.54 -5.49 -10.54
N GLY A 22 -11.12 -6.45 -11.25
CA GLY A 22 -12.39 -7.09 -10.89
C GLY A 22 -12.35 -7.79 -9.53
N ALA A 23 -11.21 -8.45 -9.21
CA ALA A 23 -11.06 -9.17 -7.95
C ALA A 23 -10.92 -8.24 -6.73
N TYR A 24 -10.26 -7.09 -6.87
CA TYR A 24 -9.86 -6.28 -5.71
C TYR A 24 -10.56 -4.93 -5.58
N CYS A 25 -11.10 -4.35 -6.66
CA CYS A 25 -11.68 -3.00 -6.66
C CYS A 25 -12.77 -2.82 -5.59
N GLY A 26 -13.73 -3.74 -5.48
CA GLY A 26 -14.80 -3.66 -4.48
C GLY A 26 -14.31 -3.73 -3.04
N ARG A 27 -13.30 -4.56 -2.77
CA ARG A 27 -12.69 -4.69 -1.43
C ARG A 27 -11.92 -3.44 -1.05
N LEU A 28 -11.15 -2.87 -1.99
CA LEU A 28 -10.40 -1.62 -1.77
C LEU A 28 -11.34 -0.42 -1.60
N LEU A 29 -12.46 -0.36 -2.33
CA LEU A 29 -13.49 0.65 -2.12
C LEU A 29 -14.10 0.56 -0.72
N THR A 30 -14.41 -0.65 -0.24
CA THR A 30 -14.91 -0.86 1.12
C THR A 30 -13.90 -0.39 2.17
N LEU A 31 -12.61 -0.67 1.96
CA LEU A 31 -11.52 -0.20 2.82
C LEU A 31 -11.43 1.33 2.82
N ALA A 32 -11.42 1.94 1.64
CA ALA A 32 -11.31 3.39 1.49
C ALA A 32 -12.52 4.13 2.11
N HIS A 33 -13.75 3.61 1.96
CA HIS A 33 -14.95 4.18 2.57
C HIS A 33 -14.96 4.14 4.11
N ARG A 34 -14.24 3.22 4.73
CA ARG A 34 -14.07 3.23 6.19
C ARG A 34 -13.18 4.38 6.67
N ARG A 35 -12.38 4.94 5.80
CA ARG A 35 -11.41 6.00 6.07
C ARG A 35 -11.87 7.37 5.66
N LEU A 36 -12.47 7.45 4.50
CA LEU A 36 -12.86 8.67 3.84
C LEU A 36 -14.38 8.80 3.87
N PRO A 37 -14.92 9.86 4.49
CA PRO A 37 -16.37 10.06 4.59
C PRO A 37 -17.00 10.35 3.22
N GLU A 38 -16.24 11.02 2.33
CA GLU A 38 -16.73 11.38 1.01
C GLU A 38 -16.49 10.22 0.02
N ARG A 39 -17.57 9.84 -0.67
CA ARG A 39 -17.51 8.74 -1.66
C ARG A 39 -16.50 9.01 -2.77
N GLN A 40 -16.46 10.23 -3.27
CA GLN A 40 -15.57 10.63 -4.35
C GLN A 40 -14.11 10.48 -3.96
N ASP A 41 -13.75 10.88 -2.74
CA ASP A 41 -12.38 10.73 -2.22
C ASP A 41 -11.96 9.26 -2.09
N ALA A 42 -12.89 8.39 -1.68
CA ALA A 42 -12.63 6.96 -1.60
C ALA A 42 -12.42 6.34 -3.00
N GLU A 43 -13.25 6.72 -3.97
CA GLU A 43 -13.10 6.31 -5.37
C GLU A 43 -11.77 6.82 -5.95
N ASP A 44 -11.38 8.07 -5.66
CA ASP A 44 -10.12 8.66 -6.09
C ASP A 44 -8.89 7.94 -5.48
N ALA A 45 -8.95 7.59 -4.19
CA ALA A 45 -7.88 6.83 -3.53
C ALA A 45 -7.66 5.47 -4.20
N VAL A 46 -8.73 4.73 -4.49
CA VAL A 46 -8.66 3.44 -5.18
C VAL A 46 -8.20 3.60 -6.62
N HIS A 47 -8.67 4.63 -7.32
CA HIS A 47 -8.22 4.95 -8.67
C HIS A 47 -6.70 5.19 -8.71
N GLN A 48 -6.18 6.00 -7.78
CA GLN A 48 -4.75 6.26 -7.67
C GLN A 48 -3.93 4.99 -7.35
N ALA A 49 -4.48 4.07 -6.56
CA ALA A 49 -3.82 2.80 -6.27
C ALA A 49 -3.71 1.91 -7.52
N PHE A 50 -4.75 1.84 -8.35
CA PHE A 50 -4.71 1.12 -9.61
C PHE A 50 -3.84 1.79 -10.68
N LEU A 51 -3.73 3.13 -10.69
CA LEU A 51 -2.77 3.83 -11.53
C LEU A 51 -1.33 3.44 -11.15
N ALA A 52 -1.00 3.45 -9.86
CA ALA A 52 0.31 3.01 -9.38
C ALA A 52 0.60 1.54 -9.71
N LEU A 53 -0.41 0.66 -9.68
CA LEU A 53 -0.27 -0.71 -10.16
C LEU A 53 0.02 -0.75 -11.67
N ALA A 54 -0.71 0.02 -12.48
CA ALA A 54 -0.56 0.02 -13.94
C ALA A 54 0.83 0.53 -14.38
N GLU A 55 1.36 1.55 -13.72
CA GLU A 55 2.70 2.11 -13.97
C GLU A 55 3.83 1.09 -13.74
N HIS A 56 3.62 0.12 -12.85
CA HIS A 56 4.61 -0.90 -12.49
C HIS A 56 4.13 -2.32 -12.77
N PHE A 57 3.15 -2.47 -13.67
CA PHE A 57 2.42 -3.72 -13.88
C PHE A 57 3.31 -4.90 -14.24
N ASP A 58 4.31 -4.73 -15.09
CA ASP A 58 5.23 -5.79 -15.51
C ASP A 58 5.97 -6.48 -14.35
N ARG A 59 6.24 -5.75 -13.29
CA ARG A 59 6.88 -6.26 -12.08
C ARG A 59 5.86 -6.81 -11.09
N LEU A 60 4.80 -6.04 -10.84
CA LEU A 60 3.80 -6.35 -9.81
C LEU A 60 2.91 -7.53 -10.21
N SER A 61 2.65 -7.72 -11.50
CA SER A 61 1.87 -8.86 -12.02
C SER A 61 2.52 -10.22 -11.79
N ARG A 62 3.84 -10.25 -11.56
CA ARG A 62 4.61 -11.47 -11.25
C ARG A 62 4.57 -11.86 -9.78
N LEU A 63 4.03 -11.00 -8.92
CA LEU A 63 3.91 -11.30 -7.50
C LEU A 63 2.84 -12.38 -7.25
N PRO A 64 3.03 -13.21 -6.21
CA PRO A 64 1.96 -14.05 -5.69
C PRO A 64 0.73 -13.20 -5.35
N ARG A 65 -0.48 -13.75 -5.57
CA ARG A 65 -1.74 -13.02 -5.36
C ARG A 65 -1.84 -12.34 -4.00
N GLN A 66 -1.39 -13.00 -2.94
CA GLN A 66 -1.39 -12.44 -1.58
C GLN A 66 -0.50 -11.18 -1.46
N GLN A 67 0.67 -11.20 -2.10
CA GLN A 67 1.58 -10.05 -2.07
C GLN A 67 1.04 -8.88 -2.92
N LEU A 68 0.41 -9.18 -4.05
CA LEU A 68 -0.25 -8.17 -4.87
C LEU A 68 -1.43 -7.53 -4.14
N GLU A 69 -2.25 -8.33 -3.45
CA GLU A 69 -3.34 -7.84 -2.61
C GLU A 69 -2.81 -6.94 -1.49
N ALA A 70 -1.78 -7.39 -0.76
CA ALA A 70 -1.15 -6.60 0.30
C ALA A 70 -0.59 -5.27 -0.23
N TYR A 71 0.03 -5.28 -1.42
CA TYR A 71 0.49 -4.07 -2.08
C TYR A 71 -0.66 -3.09 -2.35
N LEU A 72 -1.74 -3.58 -2.97
CA LEU A 72 -2.90 -2.75 -3.29
C LEU A 72 -3.56 -2.15 -2.04
N VAL A 73 -3.68 -2.94 -0.96
CA VAL A 73 -4.20 -2.46 0.33
C VAL A 73 -3.32 -1.33 0.86
N VAL A 74 -2.00 -1.53 0.94
CA VAL A 74 -1.05 -0.54 1.48
C VAL A 74 -1.07 0.75 0.66
N VAL A 75 -1.07 0.65 -0.68
CA VAL A 75 -1.10 1.84 -1.54
C VAL A 75 -2.43 2.57 -1.41
N THR A 76 -3.56 1.86 -1.35
CA THR A 76 -4.87 2.47 -1.13
C THR A 76 -4.94 3.21 0.21
N GLU A 77 -4.46 2.58 1.29
CA GLU A 77 -4.41 3.22 2.62
C GLU A 77 -3.56 4.50 2.61
N ARG A 78 -2.39 4.44 1.96
CA ARG A 78 -1.56 5.64 1.82
C ARG A 78 -2.29 6.77 1.10
N LYS A 79 -2.97 6.46 -0.01
CA LYS A 79 -3.76 7.47 -0.73
C LYS A 79 -4.88 8.05 0.11
N CYS A 80 -5.55 7.24 0.92
CA CYS A 80 -6.55 7.73 1.89
C CYS A 80 -5.93 8.70 2.91
N ILE A 81 -4.77 8.34 3.47
CA ILE A 81 -4.05 9.19 4.44
C ILE A 81 -3.61 10.51 3.79
N ASP A 82 -3.08 10.46 2.57
CA ASP A 82 -2.63 11.66 1.84
C ASP A 82 -3.82 12.60 1.58
N LEU A 83 -4.99 12.08 1.21
CA LEU A 83 -6.22 12.86 1.05
C LEU A 83 -6.69 13.47 2.37
N LEU A 84 -6.71 12.71 3.47
CA LEU A 84 -7.07 13.22 4.79
C LEU A 84 -6.11 14.33 5.26
N ARG A 85 -4.82 14.18 5.04
CA ARG A 85 -3.83 15.23 5.33
C ARG A 85 -4.04 16.48 4.46
N GLN A 86 -4.42 16.28 3.20
CA GLN A 86 -4.73 17.39 2.30
C GLN A 86 -5.99 18.13 2.75
N GLN A 87 -7.04 17.42 3.16
CA GLN A 87 -8.27 18.01 3.70
C GLN A 87 -7.98 18.78 5.00
N SER A 88 -7.21 18.18 5.93
CA SER A 88 -6.79 18.84 7.18
C SER A 88 -6.10 20.18 6.92
N ARG A 89 -5.18 20.23 5.94
CA ARG A 89 -4.52 21.50 5.56
C ARG A 89 -5.49 22.54 4.99
N ARG A 90 -6.55 22.09 4.28
CA ARG A 90 -7.56 23.00 3.72
C ARG A 90 -8.52 23.52 4.77
N THR A 91 -8.90 22.69 5.72
CA THR A 91 -9.89 23.02 6.76
C THR A 91 -9.27 23.64 8.01
N GLY A 92 -7.94 23.57 8.17
CA GLY A 92 -7.23 24.02 9.38
C GLY A 92 -7.45 23.12 10.61
N VAL A 93 -8.15 22.00 10.46
CA VAL A 93 -8.34 21.00 11.53
C VAL A 93 -7.12 20.10 11.58
N PRO A 94 -6.42 19.94 12.73
CA PRO A 94 -5.25 19.08 12.84
C PRO A 94 -5.58 17.64 12.45
N PHE A 95 -4.72 17.02 11.65
CA PHE A 95 -4.83 15.60 11.31
C PHE A 95 -4.37 14.76 12.50
N ASP A 96 -5.22 13.83 12.94
CA ASP A 96 -4.87 12.88 13.99
C ASP A 96 -4.08 11.70 13.37
N GLU A 97 -2.77 11.67 13.61
CA GLU A 97 -1.88 10.60 13.12
C GLU A 97 -2.23 9.22 13.69
N THR A 98 -2.97 9.14 14.80
CA THR A 98 -3.44 7.85 15.34
C THR A 98 -4.49 7.19 14.43
N MET A 99 -5.25 7.99 13.68
CA MET A 99 -6.18 7.48 12.68
C MET A 99 -5.48 6.90 11.43
N ALA A 100 -4.17 7.14 11.27
CA ALA A 100 -3.35 6.56 10.22
C ALA A 100 -2.98 5.08 10.49
N ALA A 101 -3.19 4.57 11.70
CA ALA A 101 -2.94 3.18 12.05
C ALA A 101 -4.05 2.27 11.52
N VAL A 102 -3.79 1.55 10.42
CA VAL A 102 -4.70 0.54 9.90
C VAL A 102 -4.10 -0.84 10.06
N THR A 103 -4.86 -1.69 10.68
CA THR A 103 -4.57 -3.12 10.76
C THR A 103 -5.16 -3.80 9.52
N PRO A 104 -4.36 -4.36 8.61
CA PRO A 104 -4.90 -5.22 7.56
C PRO A 104 -5.57 -6.44 8.19
N PRO A 105 -6.52 -7.06 7.51
CA PRO A 105 -7.09 -8.31 7.98
C PRO A 105 -5.97 -9.36 8.13
N PRO A 106 -5.98 -10.18 9.19
CA PRO A 106 -4.97 -11.21 9.41
C PRO A 106 -4.94 -12.17 8.22
N CYS A 107 -3.76 -12.35 7.66
CA CYS A 107 -3.53 -13.23 6.50
C CYS A 107 -3.10 -14.66 6.91
N GLY A 108 -3.12 -14.97 8.20
CA GLY A 108 -2.73 -16.30 8.73
C GLY A 108 -1.24 -16.62 8.62
N SER A 109 -0.39 -15.60 8.48
CA SER A 109 1.07 -15.71 8.51
C SER A 109 1.60 -14.77 9.59
N PRO A 110 2.47 -15.24 10.51
CA PRO A 110 3.05 -14.40 11.57
C PRO A 110 3.67 -13.11 11.02
N VAL A 111 4.33 -13.19 9.87
CA VAL A 111 4.92 -12.00 9.20
C VAL A 111 3.84 -11.05 8.70
N ALA A 112 2.73 -11.57 8.16
CA ALA A 112 1.64 -10.73 7.66
C ALA A 112 0.90 -10.04 8.82
N ASP A 113 0.73 -10.75 9.93
CA ASP A 113 0.09 -10.23 11.13
C ASP A 113 0.99 -9.16 11.79
N ALA A 114 2.29 -9.46 11.97
CA ALA A 114 3.28 -8.48 12.44
C ALA A 114 3.38 -7.25 11.54
N MET A 115 3.35 -7.42 10.20
CA MET A 115 3.28 -6.29 9.27
C MET A 115 2.01 -5.47 9.45
N GLY A 116 0.92 -6.09 9.89
CA GLY A 116 -0.33 -5.42 10.22
C GLY A 116 -0.18 -4.38 11.33
N HIS A 117 0.68 -4.61 12.29
CA HIS A 117 0.93 -3.72 13.43
C HIS A 117 1.90 -2.58 13.11
N LEU A 118 2.61 -2.64 11.98
CA LEU A 118 3.52 -1.58 11.56
C LEU A 118 2.78 -0.33 11.09
N SER A 119 3.44 0.82 11.20
CA SER A 119 2.95 2.03 10.56
C SER A 119 2.78 1.81 9.04
N PRO A 120 1.78 2.43 8.38
CA PRO A 120 1.56 2.28 6.95
C PRO A 120 2.83 2.53 6.11
N ARG A 121 3.62 3.52 6.51
CA ARG A 121 4.86 3.89 5.82
C ARG A 121 5.96 2.81 5.94
N TYR A 122 6.08 2.15 7.08
CA TYR A 122 7.03 1.05 7.27
C TYR A 122 6.61 -0.18 6.47
N ARG A 123 5.33 -0.52 6.52
CA ARG A 123 4.74 -1.63 5.78
C ARG A 123 4.95 -1.47 4.27
N GLU A 124 4.66 -0.29 3.74
CA GLU A 124 4.86 0.03 2.32
C GLU A 124 6.33 -0.09 1.91
N ALA A 125 7.25 0.47 2.72
CA ALA A 125 8.67 0.39 2.43
C ALA A 125 9.17 -1.07 2.38
N LEU A 126 8.75 -1.90 3.33
CA LEU A 126 9.12 -3.32 3.36
C LEU A 126 8.51 -4.08 2.19
N LEU A 127 7.26 -3.82 1.86
CA LEU A 127 6.59 -4.49 0.74
C LEU A 127 7.27 -4.15 -0.59
N LEU A 128 7.55 -2.88 -0.85
CA LEU A 128 8.26 -2.44 -2.06
C LEU A 128 9.65 -3.08 -2.15
N ARG A 129 10.40 -3.08 -1.05
CA ARG A 129 11.78 -3.59 -1.04
C ARG A 129 11.85 -5.12 -1.12
N TYR A 130 11.06 -5.83 -0.30
CA TYR A 130 11.16 -7.28 -0.11
C TYR A 130 10.05 -8.06 -0.79
N GLY A 131 8.85 -7.50 -0.89
CA GLY A 131 7.73 -8.10 -1.61
C GLY A 131 7.85 -7.92 -3.12
N CYS A 132 8.13 -6.71 -3.57
CA CYS A 132 8.21 -6.36 -5.00
C CYS A 132 9.63 -6.39 -5.57
N GLY A 133 10.66 -6.53 -4.72
CA GLY A 133 12.06 -6.65 -5.16
C GLY A 133 12.69 -5.36 -5.67
N TYR A 134 12.14 -4.19 -5.36
CA TYR A 134 12.74 -2.91 -5.71
C TYR A 134 14.06 -2.68 -4.97
N SER A 135 15.02 -2.02 -5.62
CA SER A 135 16.23 -1.53 -4.96
C SER A 135 15.89 -0.43 -3.95
N VAL A 136 16.84 -0.13 -3.05
CA VAL A 136 16.66 0.97 -2.08
C VAL A 136 16.41 2.30 -2.79
N GLY A 137 17.11 2.54 -3.91
CA GLY A 137 16.93 3.77 -4.69
C GLY A 137 15.57 3.86 -5.37
N GLU A 138 15.07 2.77 -5.92
CA GLU A 138 13.73 2.69 -6.51
C GLU A 138 12.64 2.83 -5.42
N THR A 139 12.80 2.15 -4.30
CA THR A 139 11.90 2.28 -3.14
C THR A 139 11.84 3.73 -2.65
N ALA A 140 12.99 4.39 -2.53
CA ALA A 140 13.05 5.79 -2.11
C ALA A 140 12.33 6.72 -3.10
N LYS A 141 12.49 6.50 -4.41
CA LYS A 141 11.77 7.25 -5.45
C LYS A 141 10.26 7.06 -5.37
N LEU A 142 9.80 5.81 -5.22
CA LEU A 142 8.37 5.49 -5.09
C LEU A 142 7.75 6.09 -3.83
N LEU A 143 8.53 6.16 -2.74
CA LEU A 143 8.13 6.78 -1.48
C LEU A 143 8.31 8.31 -1.44
N GLU A 144 8.79 8.90 -2.55
CA GLU A 144 9.05 10.35 -2.68
C GLU A 144 10.00 10.89 -1.58
N VAL A 145 11.03 10.12 -1.26
CA VAL A 145 12.06 10.49 -0.28
C VAL A 145 13.45 10.44 -0.89
N SER A 146 14.42 11.12 -0.25
CA SER A 146 15.82 11.00 -0.65
C SER A 146 16.34 9.58 -0.41
N TYR A 147 17.38 9.18 -1.14
CA TYR A 147 18.02 7.86 -0.97
C TYR A 147 18.42 7.59 0.48
N ALA A 148 19.04 8.56 1.15
CA ALA A 148 19.45 8.43 2.54
C ALA A 148 18.27 8.28 3.50
N ALA A 149 17.17 9.00 3.25
CA ALA A 149 15.93 8.86 4.01
C ALA A 149 15.27 7.50 3.77
N GLY A 150 15.30 7.00 2.53
CA GLY A 150 14.81 5.66 2.16
C GLY A 150 15.57 4.55 2.87
N GLN A 151 16.90 4.63 2.93
CA GLN A 151 17.74 3.69 3.69
C GLN A 151 17.37 3.67 5.19
N LYS A 152 17.29 4.84 5.81
CA LYS A 152 16.91 4.95 7.24
C LYS A 152 15.49 4.43 7.49
N LEU A 153 14.58 4.73 6.58
CA LEU A 153 13.19 4.26 6.65
C LEU A 153 13.13 2.73 6.62
N LEU A 154 13.81 2.10 5.67
CA LEU A 154 13.88 0.64 5.54
C LEU A 154 14.53 -0.02 6.76
N GLN A 155 15.60 0.57 7.30
CA GLN A 155 16.24 0.07 8.51
C GLN A 155 15.28 0.09 9.70
N ARG A 156 14.63 1.23 9.97
CA ARG A 156 13.65 1.36 11.06
C ARG A 156 12.44 0.44 10.86
N ALA A 157 11.98 0.29 9.63
CA ALA A 157 10.89 -0.62 9.31
C ALA A 157 11.23 -2.08 9.61
N LYS A 158 12.48 -2.52 9.31
CA LYS A 158 12.97 -3.86 9.68
C LYS A 158 13.06 -4.07 11.18
N GLU A 159 13.58 -3.08 11.90
CA GLU A 159 13.68 -3.13 13.37
C GLU A 159 12.29 -3.22 14.00
N ALA A 160 11.34 -2.43 13.52
CA ALA A 160 9.95 -2.48 13.97
C ALA A 160 9.28 -3.82 13.66
N LEU A 161 9.48 -4.38 12.47
CA LEU A 161 8.95 -5.71 12.12
C LEU A 161 9.51 -6.81 13.02
N ARG A 162 10.82 -6.76 13.30
CA ARG A 162 11.45 -7.73 14.21
C ARG A 162 10.85 -7.63 15.62
N ALA A 163 10.65 -6.42 16.13
CA ALA A 163 10.07 -6.21 17.44
C ALA A 163 8.61 -6.74 17.53
N GLU A 164 7.81 -6.62 16.46
CA GLU A 164 6.47 -7.20 16.46
C GLU A 164 6.49 -8.73 16.40
N LEU A 165 7.39 -9.34 15.60
CA LEU A 165 7.54 -10.79 15.56
C LEU A 165 8.00 -11.39 16.90
N GLU A 166 8.92 -10.71 17.60
CA GLU A 166 9.37 -11.14 18.93
C GLU A 166 8.25 -11.08 19.99
N LYS A 167 7.29 -10.17 19.87
CA LYS A 167 6.11 -10.12 20.76
C LYS A 167 5.19 -11.32 20.54
N GLU A 168 4.95 -11.70 19.28
CA GLU A 168 4.09 -12.83 18.96
C GLU A 168 4.68 -14.17 19.42
N GLU A 169 6.03 -14.31 19.41
CA GLU A 169 6.71 -15.52 19.92
C GLU A 169 6.62 -15.68 21.45
N VAL A 170 6.40 -14.59 22.19
CA VAL A 170 6.30 -14.59 23.66
C VAL A 170 4.88 -14.88 24.16
N GLU A 171 3.85 -14.67 23.32
CA GLU A 171 2.44 -14.93 23.66
C GLU A 171 1.96 -16.37 23.40
N VAL A 172 2.83 -17.27 22.92
CA VAL A 172 2.58 -18.70 22.72
C VAL A 172 3.25 -19.50 23.85
#